data_af9a1752e9ae812fbe5655dfaaecfaca
#
_entry.id   af9a1752e9ae812fbe5655dfaaecfaca
#
_cell.length_a   1.000
_cell.length_b   1.000
_cell.length_c   1.000
_cell.angle_alpha   90.00
_cell.angle_beta   90.00
_cell.angle_gamma   90.00
#
_symmetry.space_group_name_H-M   'P 1'
#
loop_
_entity.id
_entity.type
_entity.pdbx_description
1 polymer ?
#
loop_
_entity_poly.entity_id
_entity_poly.type
_entity_poly.pdbx_seq_one_letter_code
_entity_poly.pdbx_strand_id
1 'polypeptide(L)'
;MKKILVATDGSDASLKGARVAFQVARPFDAAVTVLSVVPPIVLPGDAPWAPMDEIHLSELKRGERVLSETLAALGETALNVSTRVMLGPVAETITEVAESGAFDMVVLGSHGKGAVKRVLLGSVADRVMHLCTRPVLVVP
;
A
#
# COMPACT_ATOMS: atom_id res chain seq x y z
N MET A 1 -3.57 -15.11 -13.77
CA MET A 1 -3.21 -13.95 -12.92
C MET A 1 -2.13 -13.15 -13.62
N LYS A 2 -2.39 -11.88 -13.86
CA LYS A 2 -1.50 -11.00 -14.64
C LYS A 2 -0.98 -9.80 -13.85
N LYS A 3 -1.76 -9.28 -12.89
CA LYS A 3 -1.43 -8.05 -12.17
C LYS A 3 -1.77 -8.19 -10.69
N ILE A 4 -0.80 -7.92 -9.85
CA ILE A 4 -0.95 -7.94 -8.39
C ILE A 4 -0.66 -6.53 -7.85
N LEU A 5 -1.53 -6.05 -6.98
CA LEU A 5 -1.33 -4.81 -6.23
C LEU A 5 -0.92 -5.18 -4.80
N VAL A 6 0.15 -4.60 -4.31
CA VAL A 6 0.52 -4.70 -2.89
C VAL A 6 0.67 -3.31 -2.30
N ALA A 7 0.04 -3.08 -1.16
CA ALA A 7 0.17 -1.82 -0.43
C ALA A 7 1.21 -1.94 0.68
N THR A 8 2.00 -0.90 0.85
CA THR A 8 3.02 -0.83 1.90
C THR A 8 2.95 0.51 2.63
N ASP A 9 3.14 0.46 3.94
CA ASP A 9 3.28 1.64 4.79
C ASP A 9 4.66 1.68 5.47
N GLY A 10 5.56 0.80 5.06
CA GLY A 10 6.90 0.66 5.64
C GLY A 10 6.95 -0.19 6.90
N SER A 11 5.82 -0.74 7.36
CA SER A 11 5.81 -1.65 8.51
C SER A 11 6.37 -3.02 8.14
N ASP A 12 6.77 -3.78 9.18
CA ASP A 12 7.25 -5.16 8.98
C ASP A 12 6.18 -6.06 8.36
N ALA A 13 4.92 -5.89 8.77
CA ALA A 13 3.81 -6.66 8.22
C ALA A 13 3.59 -6.35 6.74
N SER A 14 3.67 -5.09 6.33
CA SER A 14 3.54 -4.71 4.92
C SER A 14 4.72 -5.23 4.08
N LEU A 15 5.92 -5.26 4.64
CA LEU A 15 7.08 -5.85 3.96
C LEU A 15 6.91 -7.36 3.77
N LYS A 16 6.39 -8.07 4.78
CA LYS A 16 6.02 -9.49 4.61
C LYS A 16 4.98 -9.66 3.51
N GLY A 17 3.97 -8.80 3.48
CA GLY A 17 2.97 -8.79 2.41
C GLY A 17 3.60 -8.64 1.03
N ALA A 18 4.53 -7.71 0.88
CA ALA A 18 5.24 -7.50 -0.37
C ALA A 18 6.08 -8.72 -0.79
N ARG A 19 6.75 -9.38 0.16
CA ARG A 19 7.48 -10.62 -0.12
C ARG A 19 6.55 -11.72 -0.63
N VAL A 20 5.40 -11.89 0.01
CA VAL A 20 4.40 -12.87 -0.42
C VAL A 20 3.84 -12.51 -1.80
N ALA A 21 3.57 -11.23 -2.06
CA ALA A 21 3.11 -10.79 -3.38
C ALA A 21 4.10 -11.19 -4.49
N PHE A 22 5.39 -11.00 -4.25
CA PHE A 22 6.42 -11.41 -5.19
C PHE A 22 6.47 -12.94 -5.38
N GLN A 23 6.33 -13.70 -4.29
CA GLN A 23 6.27 -15.16 -4.36
C GLN A 23 5.06 -15.66 -5.17
N VAL A 24 3.90 -15.05 -4.98
CA VAL A 24 2.68 -15.39 -5.72
C VAL A 24 2.82 -14.99 -7.20
N ALA A 25 3.45 -13.87 -7.48
CA ALA A 25 3.60 -13.37 -8.84
C ALA A 25 4.51 -14.24 -9.72
N ARG A 26 5.55 -14.82 -9.14
CA ARG A 26 6.59 -15.54 -9.90
C ARG A 26 6.06 -16.67 -10.79
N PRO A 27 5.23 -17.60 -10.31
CA PRO A 27 4.75 -18.69 -11.16
C PRO A 27 3.90 -18.23 -12.35
N PHE A 28 3.30 -17.05 -12.26
CA PHE A 28 2.44 -16.50 -13.30
C PHE A 28 3.14 -15.45 -14.16
N ASP A 29 4.38 -15.09 -13.81
CA ASP A 29 5.07 -13.94 -14.39
C ASP A 29 4.21 -12.67 -14.32
N ALA A 30 3.49 -12.50 -13.21
CA ALA A 30 2.57 -11.40 -13.03
C ALA A 30 3.33 -10.09 -12.75
N ALA A 31 2.81 -8.99 -13.28
CA ALA A 31 3.31 -7.66 -12.93
C ALA A 31 2.87 -7.30 -11.51
N VAL A 32 3.76 -6.67 -10.75
CA VAL A 32 3.47 -6.24 -9.38
C VAL A 32 3.56 -4.73 -9.29
N THR A 33 2.52 -4.11 -8.79
CA THR A 33 2.53 -2.69 -8.43
C THR A 33 2.60 -2.55 -6.92
N VAL A 34 3.63 -1.86 -6.45
CA VAL A 34 3.80 -1.54 -5.03
C VAL A 34 3.26 -0.13 -4.79
N LEU A 35 2.23 -0.03 -3.97
CA LEU A 35 1.50 1.20 -3.71
C LEU A 35 1.76 1.67 -2.28
N SER A 36 2.11 2.94 -2.13
CA SER A 36 2.10 3.63 -0.85
C SER A 36 1.01 4.69 -0.87
N VAL A 37 0.04 4.57 0.03
CA VAL A 37 -0.99 5.58 0.22
C VAL A 37 -0.67 6.39 1.45
N VAL A 38 -0.55 7.69 1.28
CA VAL A 38 -0.25 8.62 2.36
C VAL A 38 -1.55 9.31 2.75
N PRO A 39 -2.01 9.17 4.00
CA PRO A 39 -3.21 9.87 4.43
C PRO A 39 -2.97 11.39 4.41
N PRO A 40 -3.97 12.20 4.03
CA PRO A 40 -3.82 13.64 4.07
C PRO A 40 -3.64 14.13 5.50
N ILE A 41 -2.80 15.15 5.68
CA ILE A 41 -2.66 15.80 6.98
C ILE A 41 -3.88 16.68 7.22
N VAL A 42 -4.52 16.46 8.37
CA VAL A 42 -5.59 17.32 8.85
C VAL A 42 -4.99 18.30 9.85
N LEU A 43 -5.00 19.58 9.49
CA LEU A 43 -4.54 20.64 10.39
C LEU A 43 -5.67 21.04 11.35
N PRO A 44 -5.34 21.29 12.63
CA PRO A 44 -6.36 21.74 13.58
C PRO A 44 -6.89 23.13 13.21
N GLY A 45 -8.21 23.29 13.16
CA GLY A 45 -8.89 24.54 12.86
C GLY A 45 -8.76 24.99 11.40
N ASP A 46 -9.28 26.17 11.09
CA ASP A 46 -9.07 26.80 9.81
C ASP A 46 -7.68 27.43 9.76
N ALA A 47 -6.83 26.85 8.93
CA ALA A 47 -5.49 27.35 8.68
C ALA A 47 -5.31 27.72 7.20
N PRO A 48 -6.04 28.74 6.68
CA PRO A 48 -6.00 29.11 5.27
C PRO A 48 -4.61 29.62 4.82
N TRP A 49 -3.77 29.99 5.76
CA TRP A 49 -2.38 30.40 5.56
C TRP A 49 -1.40 29.23 5.56
N ALA A 50 -1.85 28.01 5.84
CA ALA A 50 -0.96 26.85 5.85
C ALA A 50 -0.48 26.52 4.43
N PRO A 51 0.82 26.21 4.25
CA PRO A 51 1.37 25.88 2.93
C PRO A 51 0.98 24.45 2.51
N MET A 52 -0.29 24.24 2.17
CA MET A 52 -0.84 22.92 1.88
C MET A 52 -0.13 22.20 0.74
N ASP A 53 0.26 22.94 -0.31
CA ASP A 53 0.97 22.33 -1.44
C ASP A 53 2.33 21.79 -1.02
N GLU A 54 3.05 22.52 -0.16
CA GLU A 54 4.34 22.06 0.38
C GLU A 54 4.16 20.87 1.31
N ILE A 55 3.11 20.89 2.13
CA ILE A 55 2.78 19.77 3.04
C ILE A 55 2.46 18.52 2.22
N HIS A 56 1.62 18.63 1.20
CA HIS A 56 1.26 17.50 0.33
C HIS A 56 2.49 16.96 -0.41
N LEU A 57 3.35 17.83 -0.91
CA LEU A 57 4.59 17.43 -1.57
C LEU A 57 5.52 16.68 -0.60
N SER A 58 5.63 17.15 0.64
CA SER A 58 6.42 16.51 1.68
C SER A 58 5.87 15.10 2.00
N GLU A 59 4.55 14.96 2.10
CA GLU A 59 3.91 13.68 2.34
C GLU A 59 4.11 12.70 1.18
N LEU A 60 4.02 13.16 -0.06
CA LEU A 60 4.29 12.34 -1.24
C LEU A 60 5.75 11.87 -1.26
N LYS A 61 6.70 12.71 -0.90
CA LYS A 61 8.12 12.33 -0.77
C LYS A 61 8.32 11.28 0.31
N ARG A 62 7.59 11.35 1.41
CA ARG A 62 7.63 10.33 2.45
C ARG A 62 7.13 8.99 1.92
N GLY A 63 6.07 8.99 1.13
CA GLY A 63 5.58 7.78 0.46
C GLY A 63 6.59 7.19 -0.52
N GLU A 64 7.26 8.02 -1.31
CA GLU A 64 8.34 7.58 -2.21
C GLU A 64 9.49 6.94 -1.43
N ARG A 65 9.83 7.47 -0.27
CA ARG A 65 10.87 6.91 0.60
C ARG A 65 10.46 5.51 1.11
N VAL A 66 9.22 5.36 1.54
CA VAL A 66 8.68 4.05 1.95
C VAL A 66 8.80 3.04 0.82
N LEU A 67 8.46 3.42 -0.40
CA LEU A 67 8.60 2.55 -1.57
C LEU A 67 10.05 2.17 -1.84
N SER A 68 10.97 3.13 -1.82
CA SER A 68 12.40 2.88 -2.02
C SER A 68 12.96 1.92 -0.98
N GLU A 69 12.61 2.10 0.28
CA GLU A 69 13.04 1.23 1.37
C GLU A 69 12.45 -0.18 1.23
N THR A 70 11.19 -0.28 0.83
CA THR A 70 10.52 -1.56 0.60
C THR A 70 11.21 -2.33 -0.54
N LEU A 71 11.46 -1.67 -1.68
CA LEU A 71 12.13 -2.30 -2.80
C LEU A 71 13.57 -2.71 -2.47
N ALA A 72 14.30 -1.89 -1.74
CA ALA A 72 15.64 -2.22 -1.28
C ALA A 72 15.64 -3.47 -0.40
N ALA A 73 14.66 -3.61 0.49
CA ALA A 73 14.53 -4.77 1.36
C ALA A 73 14.12 -6.05 0.60
N LEU A 74 13.37 -5.92 -0.48
CA LEU A 74 12.97 -7.05 -1.33
C LEU A 74 14.11 -7.56 -2.20
N GLY A 75 15.04 -6.69 -2.59
CA GLY A 75 16.15 -7.03 -3.45
C GLY A 75 15.79 -7.09 -4.94
N GLU A 76 16.71 -7.58 -5.75
CA GLU A 76 16.52 -7.69 -7.19
C GLU A 76 15.48 -8.77 -7.54
N THR A 77 14.74 -8.54 -8.62
CA THR A 77 13.73 -9.46 -9.11
C THR A 77 13.65 -9.38 -10.63
N ALA A 78 13.31 -10.50 -11.26
CA ALA A 78 13.01 -10.55 -12.70
C ALA A 78 11.57 -10.15 -13.01
N LEU A 79 10.74 -9.93 -12.00
CA LEU A 79 9.35 -9.50 -12.18
C LEU A 79 9.28 -8.06 -12.69
N ASN A 80 8.24 -7.76 -13.44
CA ASN A 80 7.91 -6.39 -13.81
C ASN A 80 7.28 -5.68 -12.61
N VAL A 81 8.04 -4.81 -11.97
CA VAL A 81 7.62 -4.09 -10.76
C VAL A 81 7.48 -2.61 -11.06
N SER A 82 6.35 -2.04 -10.70
CA SER A 82 6.12 -0.60 -10.73
C SER A 82 5.74 -0.08 -9.35
N THR A 83 5.87 1.21 -9.15
CA THR A 83 5.56 1.87 -7.88
C THR A 83 4.61 3.03 -8.09
N ARG A 84 3.75 3.27 -7.11
CA ARG A 84 2.86 4.43 -7.07
C ARG A 84 2.76 4.98 -5.67
N VAL A 85 2.76 6.31 -5.56
CA VAL A 85 2.41 7.03 -4.33
C VAL A 85 1.11 7.77 -4.57
N MET A 86 0.18 7.65 -3.65
CA MET A 86 -1.09 8.39 -3.71
C MET A 86 -1.39 9.01 -2.37
N LEU A 87 -2.05 10.16 -2.40
CA LEU A 87 -2.54 10.86 -1.23
C LEU A 87 -4.04 10.63 -1.12
N GLY A 88 -4.51 10.20 0.03
CA GLY A 88 -5.93 9.97 0.24
C GLY A 88 -6.24 9.04 1.41
N PRO A 89 -7.51 8.75 1.65
CA PRO A 89 -7.93 7.73 2.61
C PRO A 89 -7.35 6.38 2.20
N VAL A 90 -6.67 5.69 3.12
CA VAL A 90 -5.82 4.55 2.73
C VAL A 90 -6.61 3.40 2.11
N ALA A 91 -7.59 2.88 2.82
CA ALA A 91 -8.35 1.70 2.35
C ALA A 91 -9.15 1.99 1.07
N GLU A 92 -9.79 3.15 1.00
CA GLU A 92 -10.57 3.58 -0.16
C GLU A 92 -9.67 3.77 -1.39
N THR A 93 -8.50 4.35 -1.20
CA THR A 93 -7.54 4.57 -2.30
C THR A 93 -6.98 3.25 -2.81
N ILE A 94 -6.63 2.31 -1.92
CA ILE A 94 -6.19 0.97 -2.32
C ILE A 94 -7.28 0.29 -3.16
N THR A 95 -8.51 0.33 -2.69
CA THR A 95 -9.66 -0.27 -3.37
C THR A 95 -9.87 0.34 -4.77
N GLU A 96 -9.84 1.66 -4.86
CA GLU A 96 -10.00 2.37 -6.12
C GLU A 96 -8.91 2.00 -7.12
N VAL A 97 -7.66 1.96 -6.70
CA VAL A 97 -6.54 1.55 -7.55
C VAL A 97 -6.70 0.11 -8.01
N ALA A 98 -7.10 -0.78 -7.11
CA ALA A 98 -7.29 -2.20 -7.43
C ALA A 98 -8.36 -2.41 -8.50
N GLU A 99 -9.47 -1.71 -8.38
CA GLU A 99 -10.60 -1.87 -9.28
C GLU A 99 -10.40 -1.13 -10.61
N SER A 100 -10.00 0.15 -10.57
CA SER A 100 -9.76 0.93 -11.79
C SER A 100 -8.57 0.42 -12.59
N GLY A 101 -7.55 -0.10 -11.92
CA GLY A 101 -6.37 -0.70 -12.56
C GLY A 101 -6.55 -2.14 -13.01
N ALA A 102 -7.72 -2.73 -12.79
CA ALA A 102 -8.02 -4.13 -13.13
C ALA A 102 -6.99 -5.12 -12.57
N PHE A 103 -6.62 -4.94 -11.32
CA PHE A 103 -5.73 -5.88 -10.63
C PHE A 103 -6.46 -7.18 -10.31
N ASP A 104 -5.76 -8.29 -10.44
CA ASP A 104 -6.32 -9.61 -10.18
C ASP A 104 -6.35 -9.96 -8.69
N MET A 105 -5.48 -9.34 -7.92
CA MET A 105 -5.35 -9.57 -6.48
C MET A 105 -4.75 -8.36 -5.79
N VAL A 106 -5.19 -8.12 -4.57
CA VAL A 106 -4.59 -7.15 -3.65
C VAL A 106 -3.92 -7.92 -2.51
N VAL A 107 -2.69 -7.56 -2.17
CA VAL A 107 -1.96 -8.14 -1.04
C VAL A 107 -1.71 -7.07 0.01
N LEU A 108 -2.01 -7.40 1.24
CA LEU A 108 -1.87 -6.49 2.39
C LEU A 108 -1.19 -7.21 3.55
N GLY A 109 -0.42 -6.47 4.34
CA GLY A 109 -0.07 -6.92 5.68
C GLY A 109 -1.30 -6.88 6.59
N SER A 110 -1.36 -7.77 7.56
CA SER A 110 -2.50 -7.84 8.49
C SER A 110 -2.56 -6.64 9.44
N HIS A 111 -1.43 -5.96 9.65
CA HIS A 111 -1.29 -4.82 10.54
C HIS A 111 -0.50 -3.72 9.87
N GLY A 112 -0.79 -2.45 10.23
CA GLY A 112 -0.01 -1.30 9.83
C GLY A 112 0.92 -0.81 10.94
N LYS A 113 1.52 0.36 10.72
CA LYS A 113 2.33 1.05 11.72
C LYS A 113 1.48 1.39 12.95
N GLY A 114 2.05 1.18 14.12
CA GLY A 114 1.40 1.49 15.39
C GLY A 114 0.33 0.49 15.83
N ALA A 115 0.13 -0.60 15.10
CA ALA A 115 -0.81 -1.64 15.49
C ALA A 115 -0.32 -2.40 16.72
N VAL A 116 -1.24 -2.71 17.61
CA VAL A 116 -0.97 -3.57 18.77
C VAL A 116 -0.87 -5.02 18.31
N LYS A 117 0.17 -5.74 18.73
CA LYS A 117 0.45 -7.13 18.31
C LYS A 117 -0.71 -8.13 18.49
N ARG A 118 -1.71 -7.79 19.28
CA ARG A 118 -2.86 -8.68 19.59
C ARG A 118 -4.08 -8.43 18.73
N VAL A 119 -4.06 -7.45 17.84
CA VAL A 119 -5.16 -7.22 16.91
C VAL A 119 -5.07 -8.26 15.81
N LEU A 120 -6.14 -9.02 15.63
CA LEU A 120 -6.21 -10.09 14.64
C LEU A 120 -6.16 -9.56 13.21
N LEU A 121 -6.68 -8.35 13.00
CA LEU A 121 -6.74 -7.72 11.69
C LEU A 121 -6.68 -6.21 11.87
N GLY A 122 -5.76 -5.55 11.14
CA GLY A 122 -5.64 -4.10 11.16
C GLY A 122 -6.83 -3.41 10.47
N SER A 123 -7.06 -2.15 10.82
CA SER A 123 -8.21 -1.39 10.31
C SER A 123 -8.19 -1.23 8.79
N VAL A 124 -7.03 -1.02 8.19
CA VAL A 124 -6.91 -0.88 6.74
C VAL A 124 -7.23 -2.20 6.04
N ALA A 125 -6.65 -3.31 6.50
CA ALA A 125 -6.91 -4.63 5.91
C ALA A 125 -8.37 -5.02 6.04
N ASP A 126 -8.96 -4.81 7.22
CA ASP A 126 -10.39 -5.07 7.45
C ASP A 126 -11.27 -4.26 6.49
N ARG A 127 -11.00 -2.97 6.37
CA ARG A 127 -11.80 -2.10 5.51
C ARG A 127 -11.64 -2.43 4.02
N VAL A 128 -10.43 -2.74 3.56
CA VAL A 128 -10.20 -3.16 2.17
C VAL A 128 -10.97 -4.45 1.88
N MET A 129 -10.95 -5.42 2.79
CA MET A 129 -11.70 -6.65 2.63
C MET A 129 -13.21 -6.43 2.49
N HIS A 130 -13.75 -5.39 3.15
CA HIS A 130 -15.17 -5.05 3.04
C HIS A 130 -15.52 -4.27 1.77
N LEU A 131 -14.61 -3.43 1.29
CA LEU A 131 -14.86 -2.53 0.15
C LEU A 131 -14.48 -3.13 -1.20
N CYS A 132 -13.39 -3.87 -1.25
CA CYS A 132 -12.80 -4.33 -2.50
C CYS A 132 -13.52 -5.55 -3.06
N THR A 133 -13.82 -5.52 -4.36
CA THR A 133 -14.45 -6.66 -5.05
C THR A 133 -13.40 -7.62 -5.63
N ARG A 134 -12.12 -7.24 -5.63
CA ARG A 134 -11.02 -8.10 -6.06
C ARG A 134 -10.58 -9.03 -4.92
N PRO A 135 -10.04 -10.21 -5.23
CA PRO A 135 -9.43 -11.06 -4.21
C PRO A 135 -8.41 -10.31 -3.37
N VAL A 136 -8.49 -10.46 -2.07
CA VAL A 136 -7.58 -9.83 -1.11
C VAL A 136 -6.85 -10.90 -0.31
N LEU A 137 -5.53 -10.88 -0.38
CA LEU A 137 -4.66 -11.75 0.40
C LEU A 137 -4.09 -10.94 1.56
N VAL A 138 -4.40 -11.35 2.77
CA VAL A 138 -3.90 -10.71 4.00
C VAL A 138 -2.79 -11.57 4.58
N VAL A 139 -1.63 -10.98 4.81
CA VAL A 139 -0.43 -11.67 5.29
C VAL A 139 -0.16 -11.27 6.74
N PRO A 140 -0.21 -12.23 7.68
CA PRO A 140 0.05 -11.96 9.10
C PRO A 140 1.51 -11.59 9.41
#